data_9ff451096c5d8536ecc3d597a29a91b1
#
_entry.id   9ff451096c5d8536ecc3d597a29a91b1
#
_cell.length_a   1.000
_cell.length_b   1.000
_cell.length_c   1.000
_cell.angle_alpha   90.00
_cell.angle_beta   90.00
_cell.angle_gamma   90.00
#
_symmetry.space_group_name_H-M   'P 1'
#
loop_
_entity.id
_entity.type
_entity.pdbx_description
1 polymer ?
#
loop_
_entity_poly.entity_id
_entity_poly.type
_entity_poly.pdbx_seq_one_letter_code
_entity_poly.pdbx_strand_id
1 'polypeptide(L)'
;MKSGSTPVDRLRQALSDADAVVIGAGAGLSTAAGYAYSGERFARYFSDFEKKYGFHDMYSGGFYPFPTEEERWAYWSRYIWINRYQNAPKPVYDDLRKLVEGKGYFILTTNVDHCFQKAAFDKKRLFYTQGDYGLLQCSQPCCQETYENEVIVRQMLESQGYVIGEDSSLSVPEGVTPKMAIPSELIPHCPVCGRPMTMNLRCDDTFVEDEGWHR
;
A
#
# COMPACT_ATOMS: atom_id res chain seq x y z
N MET A 1 -22.34 40.71 18.11
CA MET A 1 -21.39 39.65 18.42
C MET A 1 -20.76 39.20 17.09
N LYS A 2 -19.47 39.43 16.86
CA LYS A 2 -18.80 38.90 15.65
C LYS A 2 -18.74 37.38 15.79
N SER A 3 -19.45 36.64 14.94
CA SER A 3 -19.29 35.20 14.80
C SER A 3 -17.81 34.92 14.48
N GLY A 4 -17.09 34.33 15.40
CA GLY A 4 -15.69 33.97 15.18
C GLY A 4 -15.64 32.96 14.02
N SER A 5 -14.72 33.13 13.07
CA SER A 5 -14.57 32.23 11.93
C SER A 5 -14.26 30.80 12.45
N THR A 6 -14.94 29.80 11.89
CA THR A 6 -14.71 28.40 12.25
C THR A 6 -13.31 27.94 11.79
N PRO A 7 -12.74 26.84 12.35
CA PRO A 7 -11.52 26.24 11.82
C PRO A 7 -11.56 25.93 10.33
N VAL A 8 -12.74 25.51 9.83
CA VAL A 8 -12.97 25.23 8.40
C VAL A 8 -12.91 26.51 7.57
N ASP A 9 -13.51 27.63 8.07
CA ASP A 9 -13.47 28.91 7.36
C ASP A 9 -12.03 29.45 7.26
N ARG A 10 -11.26 29.29 8.33
CA ARG A 10 -9.83 29.67 8.33
C ARG A 10 -9.02 28.84 7.35
N LEU A 11 -9.25 27.53 7.30
CA LEU A 11 -8.58 26.64 6.34
C LEU A 11 -8.95 27.01 4.90
N ARG A 12 -10.24 27.24 4.64
CA ARG A 12 -10.72 27.66 3.32
C ARG A 12 -10.06 28.96 2.87
N GLN A 13 -9.98 29.93 3.78
CA GLN A 13 -9.33 31.22 3.49
C GLN A 13 -7.83 31.01 3.22
N ALA A 14 -7.13 30.25 4.08
CA ALA A 14 -5.71 29.96 3.89
C ALA A 14 -5.42 29.26 2.56
N LEU A 15 -6.26 28.26 2.18
CA LEU A 15 -6.15 27.62 0.88
C LEU A 15 -6.43 28.59 -0.27
N SER A 16 -7.40 29.50 -0.11
CA SER A 16 -7.70 30.53 -1.14
C SER A 16 -6.52 31.45 -1.37
N ASP A 17 -5.88 31.90 -0.30
CA ASP A 17 -4.81 32.90 -0.34
C ASP A 17 -3.42 32.31 -0.68
N ALA A 18 -3.27 30.98 -0.61
CA ALA A 18 -2.00 30.33 -0.86
C ALA A 18 -1.67 30.25 -2.36
N ASP A 19 -0.45 30.62 -2.73
CA ASP A 19 0.11 30.41 -4.06
C ASP A 19 0.47 28.94 -4.34
N ALA A 20 0.83 28.22 -3.27
CA ALA A 20 1.17 26.79 -3.33
C ALA A 20 0.78 26.07 -2.03
N VAL A 21 0.57 24.74 -2.13
CA VAL A 21 0.17 23.89 -1.02
C VAL A 21 1.15 22.73 -0.86
N VAL A 22 1.70 22.53 0.32
CA VAL A 22 2.45 21.32 0.66
C VAL A 22 1.55 20.37 1.44
N ILE A 23 1.45 19.12 0.96
CA ILE A 23 0.65 18.08 1.58
C ILE A 23 1.60 17.09 2.26
N GLY A 24 1.60 17.05 3.59
CA GLY A 24 2.24 16.00 4.38
C GLY A 24 1.23 14.90 4.71
N ALA A 25 1.50 13.65 4.33
CA ALA A 25 0.56 12.55 4.52
C ALA A 25 1.23 11.29 5.09
N GLY A 26 0.54 10.63 6.01
CA GLY A 26 0.90 9.36 6.60
C GLY A 26 -0.30 8.40 6.62
N ALA A 27 -0.17 7.26 7.29
CA ALA A 27 -1.16 6.17 7.35
C ALA A 27 -2.57 6.63 7.76
N GLY A 28 -2.69 7.72 8.52
CA GLY A 28 -3.99 8.29 8.89
C GLY A 28 -4.85 8.72 7.70
N LEU A 29 -4.23 9.22 6.61
CA LEU A 29 -4.95 9.56 5.39
C LEU A 29 -5.53 8.33 4.72
N SER A 30 -4.76 7.24 4.61
CA SER A 30 -5.21 5.96 4.05
C SER A 30 -6.29 5.32 4.92
N THR A 31 -6.17 5.42 6.24
CA THR A 31 -7.21 4.97 7.18
C THR A 31 -8.51 5.75 6.98
N ALA A 32 -8.44 7.07 6.79
CA ALA A 32 -9.60 7.91 6.47
C ALA A 32 -10.25 7.49 5.13
N ALA A 33 -9.45 7.07 4.15
CA ALA A 33 -9.91 6.52 2.87
C ALA A 33 -10.49 5.10 2.98
N GLY A 34 -10.42 4.47 4.16
CA GLY A 34 -10.96 3.14 4.43
C GLY A 34 -9.95 2.00 4.46
N TYR A 35 -8.66 2.28 4.37
CA TYR A 35 -7.60 1.27 4.50
C TYR A 35 -7.22 1.05 5.97
N ALA A 36 -8.19 0.64 6.79
CA ALA A 36 -7.94 0.24 8.16
C ALA A 36 -7.13 -1.06 8.22
N TYR A 37 -6.12 -1.12 9.10
CA TYR A 37 -5.25 -2.29 9.27
C TYR A 37 -5.77 -3.28 10.31
N SER A 38 -6.84 -2.96 11.01
CA SER A 38 -7.45 -3.78 12.06
C SER A 38 -8.97 -3.86 11.87
N GLY A 39 -9.66 -4.56 12.78
CA GLY A 39 -11.11 -4.70 12.79
C GLY A 39 -11.64 -5.56 11.65
N GLU A 40 -12.82 -5.23 11.12
CA GLU A 40 -13.52 -6.05 10.11
C GLU A 40 -12.70 -6.32 8.85
N ARG A 41 -11.92 -5.33 8.39
CA ARG A 41 -11.08 -5.48 7.21
C ARG A 41 -9.95 -6.48 7.43
N PHE A 42 -9.32 -6.48 8.59
CA PHE A 42 -8.34 -7.49 8.98
C PHE A 42 -9.01 -8.87 9.11
N ALA A 43 -10.08 -8.97 9.86
CA ALA A 43 -10.80 -10.23 10.07
C ALA A 43 -11.26 -10.86 8.75
N ARG A 44 -11.68 -10.05 7.77
CA ARG A 44 -12.12 -10.52 6.45
C ARG A 44 -11.04 -11.27 5.67
N TYR A 45 -9.79 -10.82 5.74
CA TYR A 45 -8.72 -11.34 4.88
C TYR A 45 -7.66 -12.16 5.62
N PHE A 46 -7.60 -12.07 6.95
CA PHE A 46 -6.51 -12.64 7.76
C PHE A 46 -6.98 -13.42 9.00
N SER A 47 -8.26 -13.76 9.11
CA SER A 47 -8.78 -14.51 10.26
C SER A 47 -8.14 -15.90 10.44
N ASP A 48 -7.68 -16.52 9.34
CA ASP A 48 -6.93 -17.77 9.34
C ASP A 48 -5.52 -17.58 9.94
N PHE A 49 -4.83 -16.51 9.56
CA PHE A 49 -3.53 -16.13 10.11
C PHE A 49 -3.64 -15.70 11.58
N GLU A 50 -4.66 -14.88 11.93
CA GLU A 50 -4.95 -14.50 13.30
C GLU A 50 -5.12 -15.74 14.19
N LYS A 51 -5.93 -16.68 13.74
CA LYS A 51 -6.20 -17.93 14.47
C LYS A 51 -4.95 -18.78 14.66
N LYS A 52 -4.05 -18.81 13.67
CA LYS A 52 -2.82 -19.61 13.72
C LYS A 52 -1.70 -18.95 14.50
N TYR A 53 -1.55 -17.64 14.38
CA TYR A 53 -0.35 -16.91 14.84
C TYR A 53 -0.64 -15.89 15.95
N GLY A 54 -1.89 -15.53 16.22
CA GLY A 54 -2.29 -14.72 17.37
C GLY A 54 -2.08 -13.21 17.23
N PHE A 55 -1.73 -12.67 16.05
CA PHE A 55 -1.71 -11.24 15.84
C PHE A 55 -3.08 -10.72 15.37
N HIS A 56 -3.43 -9.46 15.70
CA HIS A 56 -4.79 -8.92 15.56
C HIS A 56 -4.89 -7.73 14.59
N ASP A 57 -3.83 -7.45 13.86
CA ASP A 57 -3.77 -6.38 12.86
C ASP A 57 -2.76 -6.69 11.75
N MET A 58 -2.92 -6.00 10.61
CA MET A 58 -2.08 -6.23 9.44
C MET A 58 -0.63 -5.83 9.66
N TYR A 59 -0.38 -4.79 10.46
CA TYR A 59 0.97 -4.30 10.70
C TYR A 59 1.79 -5.32 11.49
N SER A 60 1.25 -5.80 12.63
CA SER A 60 1.88 -6.83 13.44
C SER A 60 2.14 -8.11 12.64
N GLY A 61 1.18 -8.53 11.80
CA GLY A 61 1.36 -9.68 10.91
C GLY A 61 2.43 -9.47 9.83
N GLY A 62 2.61 -8.23 9.37
CA GLY A 62 3.66 -7.90 8.38
C GLY A 62 5.09 -8.10 8.91
N PHE A 63 5.29 -7.99 10.22
CA PHE A 63 6.58 -8.23 10.89
C PHE A 63 6.67 -9.62 11.55
N TYR A 64 5.65 -10.45 11.39
CA TYR A 64 5.67 -11.78 11.97
C TYR A 64 6.72 -12.67 11.26
N PRO A 65 7.57 -13.41 12.00
CA PRO A 65 8.57 -14.29 11.43
C PRO A 65 7.93 -15.61 10.98
N PHE A 66 7.30 -15.61 9.82
CA PHE A 66 6.66 -16.80 9.26
C PHE A 66 7.64 -17.96 9.10
N PRO A 67 7.23 -19.21 9.36
CA PRO A 67 8.12 -20.37 9.33
C PRO A 67 8.63 -20.72 7.93
N THR A 68 7.89 -20.34 6.88
CA THR A 68 8.26 -20.58 5.48
C THR A 68 7.99 -19.34 4.61
N GLU A 69 8.70 -19.23 3.49
CA GLU A 69 8.47 -18.17 2.51
C GLU A 69 7.11 -18.33 1.83
N GLU A 70 6.62 -19.56 1.65
CA GLU A 70 5.28 -19.83 1.10
C GLU A 70 4.18 -19.22 1.97
N GLU A 71 4.27 -19.34 3.29
CA GLU A 71 3.30 -18.71 4.21
C GLU A 71 3.49 -17.19 4.27
N ARG A 72 4.72 -16.73 4.30
CA ARG A 72 5.04 -15.30 4.27
C ARG A 72 4.44 -14.63 3.03
N TRP A 73 4.61 -15.21 1.85
CA TRP A 73 4.08 -14.65 0.62
C TRP A 73 2.56 -14.84 0.49
N ALA A 74 1.98 -15.89 1.08
CA ALA A 74 0.53 -16.00 1.19
C ALA A 74 -0.07 -14.85 2.01
N TYR A 75 0.57 -14.46 3.12
CA TYR A 75 0.18 -13.30 3.90
C TYR A 75 0.37 -12.00 3.11
N TRP A 76 1.58 -11.77 2.60
CA TRP A 76 1.92 -10.52 1.92
C TRP A 76 1.18 -10.31 0.60
N SER A 77 0.84 -11.34 -0.15
CA SER A 77 0.04 -11.17 -1.36
C SER A 77 -1.35 -10.61 -1.08
N ARG A 78 -2.02 -11.08 -0.01
CA ARG A 78 -3.29 -10.50 0.46
C ARG A 78 -3.11 -9.06 0.91
N TYR A 79 -2.08 -8.82 1.71
CA TYR A 79 -1.76 -7.49 2.24
C TYR A 79 -1.51 -6.48 1.12
N ILE A 80 -0.65 -6.83 0.16
CA ILE A 80 -0.33 -6.00 -1.00
C ILE A 80 -1.60 -5.72 -1.79
N TRP A 81 -2.36 -6.77 -2.13
CA TRP A 81 -3.52 -6.59 -3.00
C TRP A 81 -4.53 -5.60 -2.44
N ILE A 82 -4.97 -5.82 -1.22
CA ILE A 82 -6.02 -4.99 -0.62
C ILE A 82 -5.54 -3.56 -0.30
N ASN A 83 -4.25 -3.32 -0.08
CA ASN A 83 -3.74 -1.99 0.24
C ASN A 83 -3.17 -1.24 -0.97
N ARG A 84 -2.80 -1.95 -2.06
CA ARG A 84 -2.15 -1.35 -3.22
C ARG A 84 -3.00 -1.39 -4.48
N TYR A 85 -3.64 -2.52 -4.77
CA TYR A 85 -4.37 -2.73 -6.02
C TYR A 85 -5.86 -2.51 -5.89
N GLN A 86 -6.49 -2.95 -4.84
CA GLN A 86 -7.89 -2.68 -4.56
C GLN A 86 -8.13 -1.17 -4.39
N ASN A 87 -9.26 -0.69 -4.89
CA ASN A 87 -9.63 0.72 -4.77
C ASN A 87 -9.97 1.12 -3.33
N ALA A 88 -9.64 2.36 -2.97
CA ALA A 88 -10.02 2.91 -1.67
C ALA A 88 -11.55 3.00 -1.55
N PRO A 89 -12.14 2.59 -0.40
CA PRO A 89 -13.58 2.63 -0.21
C PRO A 89 -14.18 4.04 -0.21
N LYS A 90 -13.38 5.07 0.08
CA LYS A 90 -13.85 6.46 0.18
C LYS A 90 -12.99 7.37 -0.69
N PRO A 91 -13.56 8.44 -1.28
CA PRO A 91 -12.89 9.30 -2.27
C PRO A 91 -11.96 10.36 -1.64
N VAL A 92 -11.31 10.05 -0.50
CA VAL A 92 -10.51 11.04 0.27
C VAL A 92 -9.38 11.63 -0.55
N TYR A 93 -8.70 10.81 -1.34
CA TYR A 93 -7.59 11.26 -2.19
C TYR A 93 -8.09 12.09 -3.38
N ASP A 94 -9.23 11.72 -3.97
CA ASP A 94 -9.86 12.50 -5.06
C ASP A 94 -10.34 13.86 -4.56
N ASP A 95 -10.91 13.91 -3.36
CA ASP A 95 -11.35 15.15 -2.73
C ASP A 95 -10.15 16.05 -2.38
N LEU A 96 -9.07 15.45 -1.89
CA LEU A 96 -7.82 16.19 -1.64
C LEU A 96 -7.23 16.76 -2.94
N ARG A 97 -7.29 16.01 -4.05
CA ARG A 97 -6.86 16.50 -5.36
C ARG A 97 -7.65 17.71 -5.82
N LYS A 98 -8.99 17.68 -5.64
CA LYS A 98 -9.85 18.82 -5.96
C LYS A 98 -9.51 20.07 -5.16
N LEU A 99 -9.10 19.93 -3.88
CA LEU A 99 -8.71 21.06 -3.03
C LEU A 99 -7.48 21.82 -3.55
N VAL A 100 -6.59 21.14 -4.27
CA VAL A 100 -5.37 21.74 -4.82
C VAL A 100 -5.41 21.95 -6.34
N GLU A 101 -6.58 21.72 -6.95
CA GLU A 101 -6.77 21.92 -8.38
C GLU A 101 -6.50 23.37 -8.78
N GLY A 102 -5.71 23.58 -9.83
CA GLY A 102 -5.31 24.90 -10.30
C GLY A 102 -4.26 25.61 -9.46
N LYS A 103 -3.74 24.98 -8.40
CA LYS A 103 -2.67 25.53 -7.54
C LYS A 103 -1.33 24.80 -7.77
N GLY A 104 -0.24 25.48 -7.44
CA GLY A 104 1.02 24.80 -7.19
C GLY A 104 0.89 23.87 -5.98
N TYR A 105 1.34 22.62 -6.07
CA TYR A 105 1.39 21.74 -4.92
C TYR A 105 2.61 20.83 -4.94
N PHE A 106 2.98 20.33 -3.76
CA PHE A 106 3.94 19.25 -3.58
C PHE A 106 3.48 18.31 -2.46
N ILE A 107 3.74 17.02 -2.61
CA ILE A 107 3.32 15.99 -1.67
C ILE A 107 4.54 15.29 -1.08
N LEU A 108 4.57 15.19 0.25
CA LEU A 108 5.50 14.36 1.01
C LEU A 108 4.70 13.29 1.73
N THR A 109 4.98 12.01 1.47
CA THR A 109 4.22 10.94 2.11
C THR A 109 5.12 9.78 2.55
N THR A 110 4.76 9.19 3.68
CA THR A 110 5.29 7.89 4.14
C THR A 110 4.41 6.72 3.71
N ASN A 111 3.28 6.99 3.03
CA ASN A 111 2.39 5.94 2.54
C ASN A 111 2.98 5.23 1.33
N VAL A 112 2.77 3.93 1.30
CA VAL A 112 3.30 3.00 0.28
C VAL A 112 2.18 2.33 -0.55
N ASP A 113 0.95 2.85 -0.43
CA ASP A 113 -0.28 2.32 -1.00
C ASP A 113 -0.62 2.85 -2.41
N HIS A 114 0.19 3.77 -2.93
CA HIS A 114 0.00 4.36 -4.26
C HIS A 114 -1.30 5.18 -4.45
N CYS A 115 -1.98 5.52 -3.38
CA CYS A 115 -3.28 6.20 -3.48
C CYS A 115 -3.21 7.59 -4.11
N PHE A 116 -2.12 8.33 -3.92
CA PHE A 116 -1.92 9.61 -4.60
C PHE A 116 -1.83 9.44 -6.12
N GLN A 117 -1.09 8.44 -6.58
CA GLN A 117 -0.95 8.17 -8.01
C GLN A 117 -2.28 7.67 -8.61
N LYS A 118 -3.03 6.81 -7.89
CA LYS A 118 -4.39 6.39 -8.30
C LYS A 118 -5.36 7.55 -8.44
N ALA A 119 -5.26 8.55 -7.56
CA ALA A 119 -6.04 9.79 -7.64
C ALA A 119 -5.50 10.80 -8.67
N ALA A 120 -4.59 10.37 -9.55
CA ALA A 120 -4.01 11.15 -10.62
C ALA A 120 -3.27 12.43 -10.18
N PHE A 121 -2.61 12.38 -9.01
CA PHE A 121 -1.61 13.40 -8.67
C PHE A 121 -0.36 13.25 -9.56
N ASP A 122 0.24 14.36 -9.93
CA ASP A 122 1.46 14.36 -10.74
C ASP A 122 2.64 13.74 -9.97
N LYS A 123 3.21 12.64 -10.50
CA LYS A 123 4.35 11.96 -9.88
C LYS A 123 5.57 12.89 -9.68
N LYS A 124 5.75 13.91 -10.53
CA LYS A 124 6.82 14.89 -10.40
C LYS A 124 6.68 15.81 -9.17
N ARG A 125 5.48 15.84 -8.57
CA ARG A 125 5.15 16.63 -7.39
C ARG A 125 4.88 15.74 -6.16
N LEU A 126 5.33 14.49 -6.20
CA LEU A 126 5.09 13.48 -5.18
C LEU A 126 6.41 12.83 -4.78
N PHE A 127 6.76 12.96 -3.50
CA PHE A 127 7.86 12.25 -2.88
C PHE A 127 7.33 11.28 -1.82
N TYR A 128 7.46 9.98 -2.10
CA TYR A 128 7.10 8.90 -1.19
C TYR A 128 8.38 8.28 -0.62
N THR A 129 8.51 8.31 0.72
CA THR A 129 9.80 8.09 1.40
C THR A 129 10.06 6.66 1.85
N GLN A 130 9.09 5.76 1.70
CA GLN A 130 9.17 4.40 2.26
C GLN A 130 8.93 3.28 1.23
N GLY A 131 8.97 3.59 -0.07
CA GLY A 131 8.76 2.63 -1.14
C GLY A 131 7.30 2.48 -1.56
N ASP A 132 6.96 1.34 -2.17
CA ASP A 132 5.64 1.04 -2.73
C ASP A 132 5.33 -0.45 -2.55
N TYR A 133 4.15 -0.81 -2.05
CA TYR A 133 3.69 -2.20 -1.98
C TYR A 133 3.63 -2.90 -3.35
N GLY A 134 3.54 -2.14 -4.43
CA GLY A 134 3.52 -2.66 -5.80
C GLY A 134 4.89 -3.01 -6.37
N LEU A 135 5.97 -2.82 -5.61
CA LEU A 135 7.32 -3.04 -6.07
C LEU A 135 8.05 -4.12 -5.26
N LEU A 136 8.87 -4.89 -5.96
CA LEU A 136 9.83 -5.83 -5.39
C LEU A 136 11.25 -5.33 -5.63
N GLN A 137 12.15 -5.73 -4.73
CA GLN A 137 13.59 -5.56 -4.86
C GLN A 137 14.33 -6.85 -4.50
N CYS A 138 15.59 -6.97 -4.88
CA CYS A 138 16.44 -8.05 -4.39
C CYS A 138 16.59 -7.96 -2.85
N SER A 139 16.43 -9.06 -2.12
CA SER A 139 16.54 -9.08 -0.65
C SER A 139 17.95 -8.73 -0.14
N GLN A 140 18.95 -8.93 -0.99
CA GLN A 140 20.31 -8.43 -0.79
C GLN A 140 20.69 -7.65 -2.05
N PRO A 141 20.48 -6.31 -2.09
CA PRO A 141 20.52 -5.54 -3.31
C PRO A 141 21.81 -5.79 -4.12
N CYS A 142 21.65 -6.48 -5.25
CA CYS A 142 22.72 -6.71 -6.23
C CYS A 142 22.71 -5.67 -7.35
N CYS A 143 21.65 -4.88 -7.43
CA CYS A 143 21.40 -3.80 -8.38
C CYS A 143 20.42 -2.79 -7.75
N GLN A 144 20.29 -1.61 -8.36
CA GLN A 144 19.37 -0.55 -7.94
C GLN A 144 18.03 -0.63 -8.70
N GLU A 145 17.60 -1.85 -9.04
CA GLU A 145 16.39 -2.09 -9.81
C GLU A 145 15.23 -2.51 -8.90
N THR A 146 14.04 -1.99 -9.19
CA THR A 146 12.78 -2.43 -8.62
C THR A 146 11.89 -3.03 -9.71
N TYR A 147 10.99 -3.93 -9.33
CA TYR A 147 10.18 -4.71 -10.26
C TYR A 147 8.72 -4.67 -9.85
N GLU A 148 7.82 -4.43 -10.80
CA GLU A 148 6.38 -4.46 -10.55
C GLU A 148 5.93 -5.88 -10.16
N ASN A 149 5.00 -5.97 -9.21
CA ASN A 149 4.60 -7.25 -8.62
C ASN A 149 3.14 -7.64 -8.88
N GLU A 150 2.36 -6.86 -9.60
CA GLU A 150 0.92 -7.11 -9.77
C GLU A 150 0.63 -8.52 -10.29
N VAL A 151 1.35 -8.93 -11.34
CA VAL A 151 1.13 -10.23 -12.00
C VAL A 151 1.40 -11.39 -11.04
N ILE A 152 2.54 -11.37 -10.36
CA ILE A 152 2.91 -12.47 -9.45
C ILE A 152 2.02 -12.48 -8.20
N VAL A 153 1.65 -11.33 -7.67
CA VAL A 153 0.73 -11.23 -6.52
C VAL A 153 -0.66 -11.76 -6.88
N ARG A 154 -1.16 -11.48 -8.08
CA ARG A 154 -2.41 -12.06 -8.60
C ARG A 154 -2.34 -13.59 -8.63
N GLN A 155 -1.28 -14.16 -9.19
CA GLN A 155 -1.08 -15.63 -9.24
C GLN A 155 -1.01 -16.24 -7.84
N MET A 156 -0.33 -15.58 -6.90
CA MET A 156 -0.30 -16.00 -5.49
C MET A 156 -1.70 -16.05 -4.87
N LEU A 157 -2.54 -15.04 -5.12
CA LEU A 157 -3.91 -15.00 -4.60
C LEU A 157 -4.81 -16.06 -5.22
N GLU A 158 -4.74 -16.26 -6.53
CA GLU A 158 -5.48 -17.29 -7.24
C GLU A 158 -5.08 -18.68 -6.74
N SER A 159 -3.80 -18.93 -6.47
CA SER A 159 -3.30 -20.21 -5.92
C SER A 159 -3.82 -20.47 -4.49
N GLN A 160 -4.14 -19.45 -3.74
CA GLN A 160 -4.77 -19.54 -2.42
C GLN A 160 -6.29 -19.77 -2.49
N GLY A 161 -6.91 -19.64 -3.67
CA GLY A 161 -8.36 -19.79 -3.88
C GLY A 161 -9.14 -18.48 -3.87
N TYR A 162 -8.46 -17.33 -3.97
CA TYR A 162 -9.13 -16.03 -4.14
C TYR A 162 -9.55 -15.81 -5.60
N VAL A 163 -10.59 -15.02 -5.76
CA VAL A 163 -11.04 -14.48 -7.05
C VAL A 163 -10.91 -12.95 -6.99
N ILE A 164 -10.38 -12.40 -8.07
CA ILE A 164 -10.19 -10.96 -8.24
C ILE A 164 -11.22 -10.45 -9.25
N GLY A 165 -12.08 -9.56 -8.79
CA GLY A 165 -13.10 -8.90 -9.62
C GLY A 165 -12.51 -7.88 -10.60
N GLU A 166 -13.30 -7.47 -11.59
CA GLU A 166 -12.92 -6.42 -12.56
C GLU A 166 -12.61 -5.07 -11.89
N ASP A 167 -13.23 -4.79 -10.75
CA ASP A 167 -13.00 -3.63 -9.89
C ASP A 167 -11.80 -3.79 -8.93
N SER A 168 -11.00 -4.84 -9.12
CA SER A 168 -9.90 -5.26 -8.24
C SER A 168 -10.34 -5.70 -6.84
N SER A 169 -11.62 -5.93 -6.59
CA SER A 169 -12.10 -6.49 -5.33
C SER A 169 -11.58 -7.91 -5.14
N LEU A 170 -11.21 -8.24 -3.89
CA LEU A 170 -10.74 -9.57 -3.51
C LEU A 170 -11.84 -10.33 -2.78
N SER A 171 -12.19 -11.51 -3.26
CA SER A 171 -13.23 -12.35 -2.68
C SER A 171 -12.84 -13.82 -2.64
N VAL A 172 -13.53 -14.59 -1.83
CA VAL A 172 -13.40 -16.05 -1.76
C VAL A 172 -14.73 -16.65 -2.23
N PRO A 173 -14.74 -17.57 -3.19
CA PRO A 173 -15.96 -18.27 -3.59
C PRO A 173 -16.60 -19.04 -2.43
N GLU A 174 -17.91 -19.20 -2.49
CA GLU A 174 -18.64 -19.96 -1.48
C GLU A 174 -18.10 -21.40 -1.35
N GLY A 175 -17.92 -21.87 -0.13
CA GLY A 175 -17.39 -23.20 0.16
C GLY A 175 -15.88 -23.35 0.01
N VAL A 176 -15.15 -22.30 -0.41
CA VAL A 176 -13.70 -22.32 -0.51
C VAL A 176 -13.08 -21.79 0.78
N THR A 177 -12.10 -22.52 1.32
CA THR A 177 -11.23 -22.04 2.40
C THR A 177 -9.90 -21.59 1.81
N PRO A 178 -9.48 -20.32 1.97
CA PRO A 178 -8.21 -19.85 1.46
C PRO A 178 -7.03 -20.65 2.03
N LYS A 179 -6.05 -20.95 1.19
CA LYS A 179 -4.80 -21.57 1.63
C LYS A 179 -3.91 -20.51 2.28
N MET A 180 -3.19 -20.92 3.33
CA MET A 180 -2.23 -20.06 4.03
C MET A 180 -0.79 -20.20 3.50
N ALA A 181 -0.61 -20.88 2.37
CA ALA A 181 0.67 -21.03 1.70
C ALA A 181 0.47 -20.96 0.18
N ILE A 182 1.44 -20.40 -0.51
CA ILE A 182 1.52 -20.42 -1.97
C ILE A 182 2.41 -21.55 -2.44
N PRO A 183 2.33 -21.99 -3.71
CA PRO A 183 3.33 -22.86 -4.33
C PRO A 183 4.72 -22.21 -4.35
N SER A 184 5.78 -23.01 -4.10
CA SER A 184 7.16 -22.50 -4.01
C SER A 184 7.65 -21.86 -5.32
N GLU A 185 7.13 -22.28 -6.46
CA GLU A 185 7.44 -21.70 -7.77
C GLU A 185 6.94 -20.27 -7.96
N LEU A 186 6.03 -19.80 -7.10
CA LEU A 186 5.56 -18.42 -7.09
C LEU A 186 6.39 -17.51 -6.17
N ILE A 187 7.36 -18.02 -5.43
CA ILE A 187 8.29 -17.20 -4.65
C ILE A 187 9.14 -16.37 -5.62
N PRO A 188 9.09 -15.01 -5.55
CA PRO A 188 9.81 -14.20 -6.52
C PRO A 188 11.31 -14.25 -6.28
N HIS A 189 12.07 -14.39 -7.36
CA HIS A 189 13.52 -14.39 -7.36
C HIS A 189 14.09 -13.28 -8.24
N CYS A 190 15.19 -12.69 -7.80
CA CYS A 190 15.85 -11.61 -8.52
C CYS A 190 16.35 -12.10 -9.89
N PRO A 191 15.96 -11.46 -11.00
CA PRO A 191 16.36 -11.89 -12.34
C PRO A 191 17.87 -11.71 -12.59
N VAL A 192 18.55 -10.91 -11.78
CA VAL A 192 19.99 -10.64 -11.94
C VAL A 192 20.84 -11.68 -11.20
N CYS A 193 20.50 -12.03 -9.95
CA CYS A 193 21.33 -12.89 -9.12
C CYS A 193 20.66 -14.18 -8.63
N GLY A 194 19.37 -14.40 -8.93
CA GLY A 194 18.63 -15.58 -8.51
C GLY A 194 18.24 -15.64 -7.02
N ARG A 195 18.63 -14.67 -6.20
CA ARG A 195 18.27 -14.64 -4.78
C ARG A 195 16.78 -14.31 -4.60
N PRO A 196 16.15 -14.70 -3.48
CA PRO A 196 14.80 -14.29 -3.17
C PRO A 196 14.63 -12.78 -3.24
N MET A 197 13.44 -12.33 -3.62
CA MET A 197 13.06 -10.93 -3.59
C MET A 197 12.29 -10.60 -2.31
N THR A 198 12.20 -9.33 -2.00
CA THR A 198 11.34 -8.78 -0.94
C THR A 198 10.59 -7.58 -1.46
N MET A 199 9.60 -7.09 -0.70
CA MET A 199 8.91 -5.84 -1.03
C MET A 199 9.89 -4.67 -0.98
N ASN A 200 9.73 -3.70 -1.88
CA ASN A 200 10.46 -2.45 -1.83
C ASN A 200 9.86 -1.55 -0.73
N LEU A 201 10.18 -1.87 0.51
CA LEU A 201 9.76 -1.13 1.69
C LEU A 201 10.97 -0.76 2.52
N ARG A 202 11.04 0.49 2.98
CA ARG A 202 12.15 0.98 3.79
C ARG A 202 12.04 0.48 5.23
N CYS A 203 12.41 -0.77 5.45
CA CYS A 203 12.44 -1.41 6.77
C CYS A 203 13.86 -1.47 7.35
N ASP A 204 14.90 -1.42 6.50
CA ASP A 204 16.32 -1.52 6.87
C ASP A 204 17.22 -0.85 5.82
N ASP A 205 18.52 -1.05 5.94
CA ASP A 205 19.56 -0.47 5.08
C ASP A 205 19.65 -1.12 3.68
N THR A 206 18.84 -2.15 3.40
CA THR A 206 18.81 -2.80 2.07
C THR A 206 17.83 -2.17 1.11
N PHE A 207 17.13 -1.11 1.52
CA PHE A 207 16.14 -0.42 0.72
C PHE A 207 16.75 0.15 -0.57
N VAL A 208 16.16 -0.19 -1.71
CA VAL A 208 16.52 0.37 -3.02
C VAL A 208 15.71 1.64 -3.22
N GLU A 209 16.39 2.77 -3.30
CA GLU A 209 15.79 4.10 -3.44
C GLU A 209 15.24 4.33 -4.86
N ASP A 210 14.11 5.02 -4.95
CA ASP A 210 13.58 5.52 -6.22
C ASP A 210 14.50 6.62 -6.77
N GLU A 211 14.57 6.76 -8.11
CA GLU A 211 15.37 7.83 -8.77
C GLU A 211 15.03 9.25 -8.29
N GLY A 212 13.86 9.45 -7.70
CA GLY A 212 13.41 10.74 -7.15
C GLY A 212 14.07 11.14 -5.83
N TRP A 213 14.76 10.23 -5.13
CA TRP A 213 15.28 10.45 -3.78
C TRP A 213 16.32 11.56 -3.65
N HIS A 214 17.06 11.82 -4.72
CA HIS A 214 18.19 12.76 -4.74
C HIS A 214 17.93 14.01 -5.62
N ARG A 215 16.67 14.29 -5.95
CA ARG A 215 16.28 15.44 -6.80
C ARG A 215 15.84 16.64 -6.01
#